data_0c6558ccf39321e7dc60230714f22a41
#
_entry.id   0c6558ccf39321e7dc60230714f22a41
#
_cell.length_a   1.000
_cell.length_b   1.000
_cell.length_c   1.000
_cell.angle_alpha   90.00
_cell.angle_beta   90.00
_cell.angle_gamma   90.00
#
_symmetry.space_group_name_H-M   'P 1'
#
loop_
_entity.id
_entity.type
_entity.pdbx_description
1 polymer ?
#
loop_
_entity_poly.entity_id
_entity_poly.type
_entity_poly.pdbx_seq_one_letter_code
_entity_poly.pdbx_strand_id
1 'polypeptide(L)'
;MLGVLPVLVLGLMVIFIAQTIVRDSLLKEIKDALQSAATSTFAAYDQNSGDYIKTENGEIWKGSYNISKSESLVDSIKEKTGLEVTFFYGKDRIMTSAKDKNGDRILGSPAGETIQKEVLEKGKEYFSDSVSIDGALHYGYYVPVYQGDSKKPVGMIFVGANKAQKDSAINKIINTVILVVLIVMLLCIAVAAVFAFNFSRALKKGINMVQSVSSGNLKNEMDTKLIKRQDELGDLSKAISSLQEEMIKSIANIAGNAEAVLMASGELGETARETTTSMRQVEGAID
;
A
#
# COMPACT_ATOMS: atom_id res chain seq x y z
N MET A 1 14.56 14.47 8.61
CA MET A 1 14.30 14.15 7.19
C MET A 1 14.51 12.68 6.83
N LEU A 2 15.52 11.98 7.34
CA LEU A 2 15.78 10.56 7.02
C LEU A 2 14.63 9.58 7.37
N GLY A 3 13.84 9.83 8.42
CA GLY A 3 12.76 8.93 8.84
C GLY A 3 11.48 8.96 7.96
N VAL A 4 11.28 10.01 7.17
CA VAL A 4 10.08 10.15 6.33
C VAL A 4 10.27 9.46 4.96
N LEU A 5 11.51 9.39 4.47
CA LEU A 5 11.83 8.81 3.16
C LEU A 5 11.36 7.35 3.02
N PRO A 6 11.61 6.43 3.97
CA PRO A 6 11.13 5.05 3.89
C PRO A 6 9.61 4.94 3.81
N VAL A 7 8.88 5.79 4.54
CA VAL A 7 7.41 5.80 4.53
C VAL A 7 6.87 6.24 3.17
N LEU A 8 7.48 7.25 2.55
CA LEU A 8 7.12 7.69 1.20
C LEU A 8 7.39 6.61 0.15
N VAL A 9 8.56 5.96 0.20
CA VAL A 9 8.91 4.89 -0.73
C VAL A 9 7.95 3.71 -0.61
N LEU A 10 7.63 3.26 0.61
CA LEU A 10 6.66 2.19 0.84
C LEU A 10 5.26 2.58 0.36
N GLY A 11 4.81 3.81 0.65
CA GLY A 11 3.51 4.29 0.19
C GLY A 11 3.40 4.31 -1.34
N LEU A 12 4.41 4.81 -2.04
CA LEU A 12 4.47 4.81 -3.50
C LEU A 12 4.50 3.38 -4.08
N MET A 13 5.25 2.47 -3.44
CA MET A 13 5.30 1.07 -3.84
C MET A 13 3.93 0.39 -3.72
N VAL A 14 3.20 0.62 -2.63
CA VAL A 14 1.85 0.07 -2.43
C VAL A 14 0.87 0.64 -3.45
N ILE A 15 0.94 1.94 -3.76
CA ILE A 15 0.10 2.56 -4.81
C ILE A 15 0.39 1.92 -6.18
N PHE A 16 1.66 1.71 -6.52
CA PHE A 16 2.05 1.05 -7.77
C PHE A 16 1.51 -0.39 -7.83
N ILE A 17 1.64 -1.16 -6.74
CA ILE A 17 1.10 -2.53 -6.62
C ILE A 17 -0.43 -2.52 -6.80
N ALA A 18 -1.13 -1.57 -6.17
CA ALA A 18 -2.59 -1.46 -6.31
C ALA A 18 -3.02 -1.18 -7.74
N GLN A 19 -2.31 -0.31 -8.46
CA GLN A 19 -2.65 0.06 -9.84
C GLN A 19 -2.34 -1.04 -10.86
N THR A 20 -1.35 -1.88 -10.61
CA THR A 20 -0.92 -2.93 -11.55
C THR A 20 -1.48 -4.29 -11.14
N ILE A 21 -1.03 -4.84 -10.01
CA ILE A 21 -1.33 -6.22 -9.61
C ILE A 21 -2.81 -6.41 -9.26
N VAL A 22 -3.41 -5.46 -8.52
CA VAL A 22 -4.82 -5.56 -8.14
C VAL A 22 -5.71 -5.43 -9.38
N ARG A 23 -5.39 -4.49 -10.28
CA ARG A 23 -6.12 -4.33 -11.54
C ARG A 23 -6.07 -5.59 -12.39
N ASP A 24 -4.88 -6.15 -12.61
CA ASP A 24 -4.70 -7.37 -13.42
C ASP A 24 -5.43 -8.57 -12.80
N SER A 25 -5.39 -8.69 -11.47
CA SER A 25 -6.12 -9.75 -10.76
C SER A 25 -7.63 -9.62 -10.93
N LEU A 26 -8.19 -8.40 -10.84
CA LEU A 26 -9.61 -8.17 -11.05
C LEU A 26 -10.04 -8.38 -12.50
N LEU A 27 -9.20 -8.02 -13.47
CA LEU A 27 -9.45 -8.33 -14.89
C LEU A 27 -9.42 -9.83 -15.15
N LYS A 28 -8.51 -10.56 -14.53
CA LYS A 28 -8.48 -12.02 -14.60
C LYS A 28 -9.75 -12.64 -14.03
N GLU A 29 -10.22 -12.17 -12.87
CA GLU A 29 -11.49 -12.62 -12.27
C GLU A 29 -12.69 -12.38 -13.19
N ILE A 30 -12.75 -11.21 -13.85
CA ILE A 30 -13.78 -10.92 -14.84
C ILE A 30 -13.71 -11.92 -16.00
N LYS A 31 -12.54 -12.20 -16.53
CA LYS A 31 -12.33 -13.17 -17.58
C LYS A 31 -12.79 -14.57 -17.18
N ASP A 32 -12.38 -15.04 -16.00
CA ASP A 32 -12.72 -16.37 -15.48
C ASP A 32 -14.23 -16.50 -15.23
N ALA A 33 -14.88 -15.45 -14.73
CA ALA A 33 -16.34 -15.39 -14.56
C ALA A 33 -17.08 -15.44 -15.90
N LEU A 34 -16.61 -14.70 -16.91
CA LEU A 34 -17.20 -14.71 -18.25
C LEU A 34 -17.00 -16.07 -18.94
N GLN A 35 -15.85 -16.71 -18.77
CA GLN A 35 -15.57 -18.05 -19.25
C GLN A 35 -16.56 -19.05 -18.65
N SER A 36 -16.70 -19.04 -17.33
CA SER A 36 -17.63 -19.93 -16.63
C SER A 36 -19.08 -19.73 -17.10
N ALA A 37 -19.50 -18.47 -17.24
CA ALA A 37 -20.84 -18.15 -17.72
C ALA A 37 -21.05 -18.59 -19.18
N ALA A 38 -20.07 -18.40 -20.07
CA ALA A 38 -20.15 -18.84 -21.46
C ALA A 38 -20.21 -20.37 -21.59
N THR A 39 -19.38 -21.07 -20.81
CA THR A 39 -19.39 -22.55 -20.74
C THR A 39 -20.71 -23.08 -20.19
N SER A 40 -21.26 -22.46 -19.14
CA SER A 40 -22.57 -22.84 -18.60
C SER A 40 -23.72 -22.56 -19.58
N THR A 41 -23.64 -21.46 -20.33
CA THR A 41 -24.60 -21.14 -21.39
C THR A 41 -24.51 -22.14 -22.52
N PHE A 42 -23.29 -22.52 -22.94
CA PHE A 42 -23.10 -23.59 -23.93
C PHE A 42 -23.72 -24.89 -23.44
N ALA A 43 -23.46 -25.31 -22.19
CA ALA A 43 -24.02 -26.53 -21.63
C ALA A 43 -25.57 -26.50 -21.61
N ALA A 44 -26.21 -25.35 -21.36
CA ALA A 44 -27.64 -25.16 -21.38
C ALA A 44 -28.26 -25.37 -22.79
N TYR A 45 -27.53 -25.01 -23.84
CA TYR A 45 -27.93 -25.34 -25.21
C TYR A 45 -27.61 -26.79 -25.58
N ASP A 46 -26.45 -27.28 -25.16
CA ASP A 46 -25.94 -28.60 -25.55
C ASP A 46 -26.67 -29.78 -24.89
N GLN A 47 -27.40 -29.55 -23.78
CA GLN A 47 -28.25 -30.57 -23.16
C GLN A 47 -29.35 -31.07 -24.10
N ASN A 48 -29.71 -30.31 -25.15
CA ASN A 48 -30.66 -30.73 -26.15
C ASN A 48 -29.96 -31.67 -27.13
N SER A 49 -30.49 -32.91 -27.26
CA SER A 49 -29.94 -33.90 -28.19
C SER A 49 -30.23 -33.53 -29.65
N GLY A 50 -29.35 -33.97 -30.58
CA GLY A 50 -29.52 -33.75 -32.01
C GLY A 50 -28.54 -32.69 -32.55
N ASP A 51 -28.60 -32.51 -33.88
CA ASP A 51 -27.70 -31.61 -34.59
C ASP A 51 -28.19 -30.17 -34.62
N TYR A 52 -27.25 -29.24 -34.85
CA TYR A 52 -27.54 -27.85 -35.15
C TYR A 52 -27.99 -27.77 -36.62
N ILE A 53 -29.21 -27.41 -36.89
CA ILE A 53 -29.83 -27.36 -38.22
C ILE A 53 -30.33 -25.95 -38.50
N LYS A 54 -30.02 -25.42 -39.68
CA LYS A 54 -30.64 -24.20 -40.22
C LYS A 54 -31.83 -24.63 -41.12
N THR A 55 -33.02 -24.19 -40.74
CA THR A 55 -34.25 -24.44 -41.51
C THR A 55 -34.30 -23.55 -42.77
N GLU A 56 -35.23 -23.87 -43.70
CA GLU A 56 -35.47 -23.04 -44.88
C GLU A 56 -35.89 -21.60 -44.52
N ASN A 57 -36.59 -21.42 -43.37
CA ASN A 57 -36.99 -20.13 -42.87
C ASN A 57 -35.85 -19.37 -42.14
N GLY A 58 -34.64 -19.93 -42.11
CA GLY A 58 -33.47 -19.33 -41.51
C GLY A 58 -33.38 -19.52 -39.99
N GLU A 59 -34.34 -20.19 -39.34
CA GLU A 59 -34.27 -20.50 -37.90
C GLU A 59 -33.22 -21.57 -37.63
N ILE A 60 -32.51 -21.42 -36.48
CA ILE A 60 -31.55 -22.39 -36.00
C ILE A 60 -32.16 -23.25 -34.90
N TRP A 61 -32.04 -24.54 -35.06
CA TRP A 61 -32.52 -25.54 -34.11
C TRP A 61 -31.38 -26.44 -33.65
N LYS A 62 -31.45 -26.92 -32.41
CA LYS A 62 -30.65 -28.06 -31.93
C LYS A 62 -31.62 -29.18 -31.54
N GLY A 63 -31.66 -30.22 -32.37
CA GLY A 63 -32.70 -31.26 -32.25
C GLY A 63 -34.10 -30.68 -32.29
N SER A 64 -34.85 -30.82 -31.20
CA SER A 64 -36.19 -30.28 -31.04
C SER A 64 -36.24 -28.87 -30.44
N TYR A 65 -35.11 -28.28 -30.05
CA TYR A 65 -35.03 -26.97 -29.40
C TYR A 65 -34.79 -25.86 -30.40
N ASN A 66 -35.68 -24.87 -30.46
CA ASN A 66 -35.53 -23.72 -31.34
C ASN A 66 -34.66 -22.65 -30.66
N ILE A 67 -33.36 -22.58 -31.10
CA ILE A 67 -32.41 -21.60 -30.58
C ILE A 67 -32.81 -20.18 -30.98
N SER A 68 -33.37 -20.00 -32.21
CA SER A 68 -33.80 -18.68 -32.68
C SER A 68 -34.97 -18.09 -31.89
N LYS A 69 -35.62 -18.89 -31.01
CA LYS A 69 -36.69 -18.47 -30.10
C LYS A 69 -36.38 -18.72 -28.63
N SER A 70 -35.09 -18.74 -28.30
CA SER A 70 -34.62 -18.97 -26.91
C SER A 70 -34.50 -17.70 -26.08
N GLU A 71 -35.38 -16.71 -26.29
CA GLU A 71 -35.39 -15.43 -25.58
C GLU A 71 -35.38 -15.60 -24.08
N SER A 72 -36.21 -16.51 -23.56
CA SER A 72 -36.34 -16.74 -22.12
C SER A 72 -35.01 -17.17 -21.46
N LEU A 73 -34.22 -17.97 -22.18
CA LEU A 73 -32.91 -18.41 -21.68
C LEU A 73 -31.92 -17.24 -21.57
N VAL A 74 -31.74 -16.50 -22.66
CA VAL A 74 -30.74 -15.39 -22.67
C VAL A 74 -31.18 -14.24 -21.76
N ASP A 75 -32.50 -13.95 -21.67
CA ASP A 75 -33.03 -12.91 -20.78
C ASP A 75 -32.90 -13.31 -19.31
N SER A 76 -33.22 -14.57 -18.96
CA SER A 76 -33.04 -15.06 -17.59
C SER A 76 -31.60 -15.00 -17.13
N ILE A 77 -30.65 -15.34 -18.02
CA ILE A 77 -29.22 -15.21 -17.68
C ILE A 77 -28.85 -13.73 -17.45
N LYS A 78 -29.28 -12.85 -18.36
CA LYS A 78 -29.04 -11.41 -18.21
C LYS A 78 -29.64 -10.83 -16.94
N GLU A 79 -30.90 -11.17 -16.63
CA GLU A 79 -31.58 -10.68 -15.43
C GLU A 79 -30.88 -11.14 -14.14
N LYS A 80 -30.42 -12.39 -14.09
CA LYS A 80 -29.78 -12.96 -12.90
C LYS A 80 -28.33 -12.56 -12.72
N THR A 81 -27.60 -12.31 -13.82
CA THR A 81 -26.15 -12.11 -13.79
C THR A 81 -25.70 -10.72 -14.22
N GLY A 82 -26.56 -9.96 -14.90
CA GLY A 82 -26.21 -8.68 -15.53
C GLY A 82 -25.33 -8.83 -16.78
N LEU A 83 -25.13 -10.08 -17.28
CA LEU A 83 -24.29 -10.36 -18.43
C LEU A 83 -25.10 -10.42 -19.72
N GLU A 84 -24.58 -9.86 -20.79
CA GLU A 84 -25.11 -10.08 -22.11
C GLU A 84 -24.74 -11.48 -22.62
N VAL A 85 -25.72 -12.15 -23.25
CA VAL A 85 -25.54 -13.49 -23.79
C VAL A 85 -25.95 -13.50 -25.26
N THR A 86 -25.15 -14.15 -26.09
CA THR A 86 -25.45 -14.29 -27.53
C THR A 86 -25.08 -15.67 -28.04
N PHE A 87 -25.95 -16.26 -28.81
CA PHE A 87 -25.68 -17.43 -29.65
C PHE A 87 -25.43 -16.97 -31.09
N PHE A 88 -24.28 -17.34 -31.65
CA PHE A 88 -23.95 -17.17 -33.04
C PHE A 88 -23.99 -18.52 -33.80
N TYR A 89 -24.61 -18.54 -34.97
CA TYR A 89 -24.47 -19.65 -35.91
C TYR A 89 -23.60 -19.21 -37.07
N GLY A 90 -22.49 -19.92 -37.28
CA GLY A 90 -21.42 -19.34 -38.04
C GLY A 90 -21.00 -18.00 -37.40
N LYS A 91 -20.92 -16.97 -38.23
CA LYS A 91 -20.58 -15.61 -37.81
C LYS A 91 -21.78 -14.76 -37.36
N ASP A 92 -23.00 -15.17 -37.68
CA ASP A 92 -24.20 -14.36 -37.55
C ASP A 92 -24.86 -14.54 -36.18
N ARG A 93 -25.28 -13.43 -35.58
CA ARG A 93 -25.98 -13.38 -34.28
C ARG A 93 -27.41 -13.84 -34.44
N ILE A 94 -27.72 -15.01 -33.90
CA ILE A 94 -29.04 -15.65 -34.05
C ILE A 94 -29.95 -15.33 -32.89
N MET A 95 -29.44 -15.37 -31.65
CA MET A 95 -30.17 -15.02 -30.45
C MET A 95 -29.29 -14.23 -29.51
N THR A 96 -29.83 -13.19 -28.89
CA THR A 96 -29.10 -12.33 -27.95
C THR A 96 -30.02 -11.72 -26.91
N SER A 97 -29.50 -11.50 -25.73
CA SER A 97 -30.14 -10.66 -24.70
C SER A 97 -29.91 -9.16 -24.94
N ALA A 98 -28.95 -8.81 -25.80
CA ALA A 98 -28.65 -7.42 -26.12
C ALA A 98 -29.76 -6.81 -26.98
N LYS A 99 -30.21 -5.60 -26.57
CA LYS A 99 -31.24 -4.82 -27.22
C LYS A 99 -30.69 -3.47 -27.64
N ASP A 100 -31.19 -2.93 -28.73
CA ASP A 100 -30.90 -1.57 -29.17
C ASP A 100 -31.66 -0.53 -28.32
N LYS A 101 -31.53 0.74 -28.70
CA LYS A 101 -32.22 1.86 -28.04
C LYS A 101 -33.75 1.84 -28.16
N ASN A 102 -34.28 1.10 -29.14
CA ASN A 102 -35.72 0.95 -29.34
C ASN A 102 -36.29 -0.24 -28.53
N GLY A 103 -35.39 -1.05 -27.93
CA GLY A 103 -35.78 -2.28 -27.21
C GLY A 103 -35.80 -3.55 -28.09
N ASP A 104 -35.41 -3.43 -29.37
CA ASP A 104 -35.34 -4.54 -30.30
C ASP A 104 -34.02 -5.33 -30.14
N ARG A 105 -34.06 -6.66 -30.30
CA ARG A 105 -32.89 -7.50 -30.22
C ARG A 105 -31.94 -7.25 -31.42
N ILE A 106 -30.66 -7.15 -31.15
CA ILE A 106 -29.64 -6.92 -32.16
C ILE A 106 -29.32 -8.24 -32.85
N LEU A 107 -30.16 -8.66 -33.79
CA LEU A 107 -29.99 -9.91 -34.54
C LEU A 107 -29.29 -9.71 -35.90
N GLY A 108 -28.75 -10.79 -36.49
CA GLY A 108 -28.20 -10.84 -37.84
C GLY A 108 -26.85 -10.14 -38.00
N SER A 109 -26.37 -9.41 -37.02
CA SER A 109 -25.08 -8.74 -37.11
C SER A 109 -23.92 -9.74 -36.97
N PRO A 110 -22.88 -9.66 -37.82
CA PRO A 110 -21.76 -10.58 -37.76
C PRO A 110 -20.83 -10.28 -36.59
N ALA A 111 -20.19 -11.31 -36.07
CA ALA A 111 -19.07 -11.13 -35.13
C ALA A 111 -17.85 -10.47 -35.84
N GLY A 112 -17.03 -9.75 -35.09
CA GLY A 112 -15.82 -9.09 -35.60
C GLY A 112 -14.84 -10.09 -36.23
N GLU A 113 -14.03 -9.65 -37.20
CA GLU A 113 -13.09 -10.50 -37.95
C GLU A 113 -12.12 -11.27 -37.06
N THR A 114 -11.57 -10.64 -36.04
CA THR A 114 -10.66 -11.29 -35.07
C THR A 114 -11.38 -12.45 -34.35
N ILE A 115 -12.63 -12.27 -33.97
CA ILE A 115 -13.44 -13.30 -33.31
C ILE A 115 -13.69 -14.47 -34.27
N GLN A 116 -14.06 -14.17 -35.53
CA GLN A 116 -14.28 -15.20 -36.53
C GLN A 116 -13.01 -16.04 -36.70
N LYS A 117 -11.84 -15.41 -36.84
CA LYS A 117 -10.57 -16.08 -37.02
C LYS A 117 -10.15 -16.94 -35.81
N GLU A 118 -10.24 -16.40 -34.60
CA GLU A 118 -9.80 -17.14 -33.41
C GLU A 118 -10.78 -18.24 -33.03
N VAL A 119 -12.09 -17.97 -33.08
CA VAL A 119 -13.11 -18.89 -32.56
C VAL A 119 -13.62 -19.84 -33.64
N LEU A 120 -14.03 -19.35 -34.84
CA LEU A 120 -14.64 -20.18 -35.87
C LEU A 120 -13.61 -20.91 -36.75
N GLU A 121 -12.46 -20.29 -37.05
CA GLU A 121 -11.45 -20.92 -37.91
C GLU A 121 -10.47 -21.77 -37.08
N LYS A 122 -9.96 -21.24 -35.94
CA LYS A 122 -8.98 -21.94 -35.10
C LYS A 122 -9.62 -22.82 -34.03
N GLY A 123 -10.91 -22.68 -33.74
CA GLY A 123 -11.61 -23.41 -32.69
C GLY A 123 -11.16 -23.10 -31.28
N LYS A 124 -10.65 -21.89 -31.02
CA LYS A 124 -10.13 -21.49 -29.71
C LYS A 124 -11.16 -20.64 -28.97
N GLU A 125 -11.22 -20.81 -27.65
CA GLU A 125 -11.88 -19.84 -26.79
C GLU A 125 -11.15 -18.49 -26.86
N TYR A 126 -11.89 -17.39 -26.80
CA TYR A 126 -11.32 -16.07 -26.98
C TYR A 126 -11.91 -15.05 -26.01
N PHE A 127 -11.04 -14.33 -25.30
CA PHE A 127 -11.40 -13.18 -24.49
C PHE A 127 -11.06 -11.89 -25.23
N SER A 128 -12.03 -10.97 -25.25
CA SER A 128 -11.85 -9.61 -25.78
C SER A 128 -12.15 -8.58 -24.69
N ASP A 129 -11.32 -7.57 -24.58
CA ASP A 129 -11.49 -6.46 -23.64
C ASP A 129 -12.29 -5.28 -24.20
N SER A 130 -12.73 -5.35 -25.46
CA SER A 130 -13.39 -4.24 -26.17
C SER A 130 -14.36 -4.71 -27.25
N VAL A 131 -15.42 -5.41 -26.84
CA VAL A 131 -16.52 -5.78 -27.74
C VAL A 131 -17.55 -4.66 -27.76
N SER A 132 -17.85 -4.09 -28.94
CA SER A 132 -18.90 -3.08 -29.08
C SER A 132 -20.25 -3.74 -29.30
N ILE A 133 -21.22 -3.40 -28.45
CA ILE A 133 -22.64 -3.78 -28.58
C ILE A 133 -23.45 -2.48 -28.47
N ASP A 134 -24.11 -2.10 -29.56
CA ASP A 134 -24.88 -0.84 -29.64
C ASP A 134 -24.07 0.41 -29.15
N GLY A 135 -22.80 0.48 -29.52
CA GLY A 135 -21.91 1.56 -29.12
C GLY A 135 -21.37 1.48 -27.68
N ALA A 136 -21.86 0.56 -26.86
CA ALA A 136 -21.32 0.30 -25.53
C ALA A 136 -20.22 -0.76 -25.57
N LEU A 137 -19.09 -0.49 -24.91
CA LEU A 137 -17.99 -1.45 -24.82
C LEU A 137 -18.26 -2.50 -23.72
N HIS A 138 -17.88 -3.73 -24.02
CA HIS A 138 -18.03 -4.90 -23.14
C HIS A 138 -16.71 -5.69 -23.08
N TYR A 139 -16.41 -6.24 -21.91
CA TYR A 139 -15.55 -7.41 -21.80
C TYR A 139 -16.32 -8.60 -22.29
N GLY A 140 -15.75 -9.39 -23.22
CA GLY A 140 -16.45 -10.51 -23.83
C GLY A 140 -15.63 -11.80 -23.84
N TYR A 141 -16.34 -12.92 -23.63
CA TYR A 141 -15.76 -14.24 -23.76
C TYR A 141 -16.54 -15.05 -24.76
N TYR A 142 -15.82 -15.74 -25.64
CA TYR A 142 -16.38 -16.55 -26.72
C TYR A 142 -15.95 -18.00 -26.55
N VAL A 143 -16.91 -18.92 -26.62
CA VAL A 143 -16.70 -20.37 -26.60
C VAL A 143 -17.19 -20.95 -27.93
N PRO A 144 -16.35 -21.71 -28.65
CA PRO A 144 -16.78 -22.36 -29.89
C PRO A 144 -17.82 -23.44 -29.65
N VAL A 145 -18.80 -23.55 -30.56
CA VAL A 145 -19.85 -24.56 -30.54
C VAL A 145 -19.58 -25.55 -31.67
N TYR A 146 -19.53 -26.83 -31.34
CA TYR A 146 -19.24 -27.91 -32.30
C TYR A 146 -20.49 -28.75 -32.55
N GLN A 147 -20.52 -29.41 -33.67
CA GLN A 147 -21.54 -30.39 -34.03
C GLN A 147 -20.96 -31.79 -34.07
N GLY A 148 -21.41 -32.66 -33.18
CA GLY A 148 -20.89 -34.01 -33.04
C GLY A 148 -19.37 -34.03 -32.97
N ASP A 149 -18.73 -34.93 -33.69
CA ASP A 149 -17.28 -35.07 -33.72
C ASP A 149 -16.56 -34.12 -34.71
N SER A 150 -17.26 -33.07 -35.18
CA SER A 150 -16.68 -32.09 -36.09
C SER A 150 -15.54 -31.33 -35.40
N LYS A 151 -14.40 -31.25 -36.10
CA LYS A 151 -13.26 -30.42 -35.67
C LYS A 151 -13.44 -28.93 -35.95
N LYS A 152 -14.48 -28.57 -36.72
CA LYS A 152 -14.79 -27.18 -37.08
C LYS A 152 -16.01 -26.70 -36.33
N PRO A 153 -15.93 -25.57 -35.65
CA PRO A 153 -17.11 -24.98 -34.95
C PRO A 153 -18.22 -24.62 -35.97
N VAL A 154 -19.45 -24.89 -35.59
CA VAL A 154 -20.66 -24.47 -36.34
C VAL A 154 -21.17 -23.10 -35.84
N GLY A 155 -20.70 -22.65 -34.71
CA GLY A 155 -21.09 -21.38 -34.12
C GLY A 155 -20.25 -21.05 -32.88
N MET A 156 -20.72 -20.13 -32.10
CA MET A 156 -20.10 -19.77 -30.83
C MET A 156 -21.09 -19.15 -29.87
N ILE A 157 -20.83 -19.31 -28.56
CA ILE A 157 -21.51 -18.59 -27.47
C ILE A 157 -20.65 -17.40 -27.09
N PHE A 158 -21.26 -16.24 -26.97
CA PHE A 158 -20.69 -15.04 -26.38
C PHE A 158 -21.36 -14.72 -25.06
N VAL A 159 -20.55 -14.36 -24.06
CA VAL A 159 -21.02 -13.73 -22.84
C VAL A 159 -20.20 -12.46 -22.60
N GLY A 160 -20.91 -11.37 -22.27
CA GLY A 160 -20.28 -10.06 -22.12
C GLY A 160 -20.71 -9.31 -20.87
N ALA A 161 -19.77 -8.58 -20.26
CA ALA A 161 -20.02 -7.67 -19.15
C ALA A 161 -19.78 -6.23 -19.60
N ASN A 162 -20.66 -5.30 -19.23
CA ASN A 162 -20.48 -3.88 -19.54
C ASN A 162 -19.16 -3.35 -18.98
N LYS A 163 -18.27 -2.90 -19.88
CA LYS A 163 -16.91 -2.48 -19.56
C LYS A 163 -16.91 -1.28 -18.62
N ALA A 164 -17.75 -0.27 -18.89
CA ALA A 164 -17.80 0.94 -18.08
C ALA A 164 -18.21 0.64 -16.62
N GLN A 165 -19.17 -0.28 -16.41
CA GLN A 165 -19.57 -0.70 -15.07
C GLN A 165 -18.45 -1.46 -14.35
N LYS A 166 -17.77 -2.39 -15.04
CA LYS A 166 -16.67 -3.16 -14.45
C LYS A 166 -15.46 -2.28 -14.16
N ASP A 167 -15.07 -1.41 -15.09
CA ASP A 167 -13.98 -0.45 -14.90
C ASP A 167 -14.27 0.53 -13.76
N SER A 168 -15.51 0.99 -13.63
CA SER A 168 -15.93 1.84 -12.52
C SER A 168 -15.79 1.12 -11.17
N ALA A 169 -16.20 -0.16 -11.08
CA ALA A 169 -16.04 -0.96 -9.88
C ALA A 169 -14.56 -1.18 -9.53
N ILE A 170 -13.73 -1.53 -10.53
CA ILE A 170 -12.28 -1.68 -10.38
C ILE A 170 -11.66 -0.37 -9.86
N ASN A 171 -11.95 0.75 -10.51
CA ASN A 171 -11.40 2.05 -10.13
C ASN A 171 -11.86 2.49 -8.73
N LYS A 172 -13.09 2.17 -8.34
CA LYS A 172 -13.58 2.42 -6.98
C LYS A 172 -12.76 1.67 -5.94
N ILE A 173 -12.46 0.39 -6.18
CA ILE A 173 -11.62 -0.42 -5.28
C ILE A 173 -10.21 0.18 -5.20
N ILE A 174 -9.58 0.44 -6.34
CA ILE A 174 -8.23 1.00 -6.42
C ILE A 174 -8.16 2.36 -5.71
N ASN A 175 -9.10 3.27 -5.99
CA ASN A 175 -9.15 4.59 -5.35
C ASN A 175 -9.36 4.49 -3.83
N THR A 176 -10.16 3.53 -3.37
CA THR A 176 -10.34 3.28 -1.93
C THR A 176 -9.03 2.83 -1.29
N VAL A 177 -8.30 1.90 -1.93
CA VAL A 177 -6.98 1.45 -1.45
C VAL A 177 -6.00 2.62 -1.40
N ILE A 178 -5.92 3.42 -2.47
CA ILE A 178 -5.05 4.60 -2.52
C ILE A 178 -5.38 5.59 -1.40
N LEU A 179 -6.68 5.87 -1.16
CA LEU A 179 -7.12 6.77 -0.09
C LEU A 179 -6.67 6.27 1.29
N VAL A 180 -6.87 4.98 1.57
CA VAL A 180 -6.44 4.36 2.85
C VAL A 180 -4.93 4.46 3.02
N VAL A 181 -4.15 4.16 1.97
CA VAL A 181 -2.68 4.27 1.99
C VAL A 181 -2.24 5.71 2.29
N LEU A 182 -2.87 6.70 1.65
CA LEU A 182 -2.56 8.12 1.89
C LEU A 182 -2.85 8.54 3.34
N ILE A 183 -3.99 8.11 3.90
CA ILE A 183 -4.34 8.39 5.31
C ILE A 183 -3.30 7.77 6.26
N VAL A 184 -2.95 6.49 6.05
CA VAL A 184 -1.94 5.81 6.88
C VAL A 184 -0.58 6.50 6.76
N MET A 185 -0.18 6.88 5.54
CA MET A 185 1.08 7.57 5.29
C MET A 185 1.13 8.93 6.00
N LEU A 186 0.06 9.73 5.95
CA LEU A 186 -0.04 11.00 6.67
C LEU A 186 0.04 10.80 8.19
N LEU A 187 -0.63 9.78 8.71
CA LEU A 187 -0.57 9.45 10.14
C LEU A 187 0.86 9.06 10.56
N CYS A 188 1.53 8.22 9.79
CA CYS A 188 2.92 7.83 10.05
C CYS A 188 3.87 9.04 10.02
N ILE A 189 3.70 9.95 9.04
CA ILE A 189 4.49 11.18 8.94
C ILE A 189 4.24 12.08 10.17
N ALA A 190 2.99 12.23 10.59
CA ALA A 190 2.64 13.02 11.78
C ALA A 190 3.28 12.47 13.06
N VAL A 191 3.19 11.14 13.27
CA VAL A 191 3.83 10.46 14.40
C VAL A 191 5.35 10.64 14.37
N ALA A 192 5.97 10.41 13.20
CA ALA A 192 7.41 10.58 13.02
C ALA A 192 7.86 12.04 13.29
N ALA A 193 7.07 13.02 12.84
CA ALA A 193 7.35 14.45 13.10
C ALA A 193 7.29 14.80 14.58
N VAL A 194 6.26 14.33 15.29
CA VAL A 194 6.13 14.53 16.74
C VAL A 194 7.29 13.89 17.50
N PHE A 195 7.65 12.65 17.11
CA PHE A 195 8.79 11.95 17.71
C PHE A 195 10.10 12.70 17.46
N ALA A 196 10.40 13.08 16.19
CA ALA A 196 11.61 13.80 15.82
C ALA A 196 11.72 15.14 16.54
N PHE A 197 10.62 15.88 16.68
CA PHE A 197 10.58 17.15 17.38
C PHE A 197 10.90 17.01 18.88
N ASN A 198 10.26 16.05 19.55
CA ASN A 198 10.48 15.77 20.96
C ASN A 198 11.91 15.26 21.23
N PHE A 199 12.41 14.38 20.36
CA PHE A 199 13.78 13.87 20.43
C PHE A 199 14.82 14.98 20.25
N SER A 200 14.68 15.80 19.21
CA SER A 200 15.59 16.91 18.91
C SER A 200 15.62 17.94 20.03
N ARG A 201 14.44 18.25 20.62
CA ARG A 201 14.33 19.18 21.74
C ARG A 201 15.05 18.65 22.99
N ALA A 202 14.87 17.37 23.30
CA ALA A 202 15.52 16.73 24.43
C ALA A 202 17.06 16.68 24.27
N LEU A 203 17.53 16.29 23.08
CA LEU A 203 18.96 16.27 22.76
C LEU A 203 19.59 17.65 22.86
N LYS A 204 18.92 18.69 22.34
CA LYS A 204 19.42 20.08 22.43
C LYS A 204 19.55 20.53 23.87
N LYS A 205 18.62 20.16 24.77
CA LYS A 205 18.72 20.45 26.21
C LYS A 205 19.94 19.76 26.83
N GLY A 206 20.18 18.49 26.50
CA GLY A 206 21.37 17.76 26.95
C GLY A 206 22.69 18.43 26.50
N ILE A 207 22.78 18.79 25.21
CA ILE A 207 23.93 19.48 24.64
C ILE A 207 24.19 20.83 25.39
N ASN A 208 23.14 21.63 25.58
CA ASN A 208 23.28 22.92 26.29
C ASN A 208 23.78 22.72 27.72
N MET A 209 23.34 21.64 28.38
CA MET A 209 23.80 21.32 29.73
C MET A 209 25.29 20.94 29.75
N VAL A 210 25.73 20.08 28.83
CA VAL A 210 27.19 19.76 28.67
C VAL A 210 28.01 21.02 28.39
N GLN A 211 27.52 21.92 27.54
CA GLN A 211 28.19 23.21 27.30
C GLN A 211 28.27 24.09 28.54
N SER A 212 27.20 24.15 29.37
CA SER A 212 27.23 24.86 30.65
C SER A 212 28.29 24.28 31.56
N VAL A 213 28.33 22.99 31.76
CA VAL A 213 29.33 22.32 32.59
C VAL A 213 30.73 22.57 32.08
N SER A 214 30.99 22.45 30.77
CA SER A 214 32.30 22.69 30.15
C SER A 214 32.80 24.13 30.25
N SER A 215 31.87 25.11 30.32
CA SER A 215 32.20 26.52 30.52
C SER A 215 32.37 26.91 32.02
N GLY A 216 32.31 25.94 32.93
CA GLY A 216 32.42 26.16 34.38
C GLY A 216 31.15 26.68 35.05
N ASN A 217 30.05 26.79 34.32
CA ASN A 217 28.75 27.16 34.90
C ASN A 217 28.04 25.92 35.45
N LEU A 218 28.25 25.62 36.72
CA LEU A 218 27.70 24.45 37.39
C LEU A 218 26.41 24.76 38.16
N LYS A 219 25.84 25.98 38.01
CA LYS A 219 24.59 26.38 38.68
C LYS A 219 23.33 25.91 37.98
N ASN A 220 23.40 25.57 36.71
CA ASN A 220 22.26 25.11 35.92
C ASN A 220 21.92 23.68 36.33
N GLU A 221 20.62 23.42 36.62
CA GLU A 221 20.12 22.07 36.91
C GLU A 221 19.58 21.40 35.62
N MET A 222 19.76 20.10 35.52
CA MET A 222 19.16 19.30 34.47
C MET A 222 17.63 19.28 34.60
N ASP A 223 16.90 19.42 33.51
CA ASP A 223 15.44 19.34 33.46
C ASP A 223 14.95 18.00 34.05
N THR A 224 14.21 18.09 35.16
CA THR A 224 13.66 16.90 35.89
C THR A 224 12.80 16.02 34.99
N LYS A 225 12.17 16.57 33.93
CA LYS A 225 11.39 15.80 32.98
C LYS A 225 12.29 14.93 32.12
N LEU A 226 13.54 15.33 31.84
CA LEU A 226 14.53 14.52 31.11
C LEU A 226 15.09 13.41 31.98
N ILE A 227 15.41 13.69 33.24
CA ILE A 227 15.95 12.70 34.19
C ILE A 227 14.94 11.56 34.45
N LYS A 228 13.63 11.88 34.45
CA LYS A 228 12.54 10.89 34.67
C LYS A 228 12.21 10.02 33.47
N ARG A 229 12.83 10.28 32.33
CA ARG A 229 12.64 9.41 31.13
C ARG A 229 13.24 8.03 31.36
N GLN A 230 12.59 7.01 30.73
CA GLN A 230 13.03 5.62 30.81
C GLN A 230 13.65 5.13 29.48
N ASP A 231 14.20 6.07 28.71
CA ASP A 231 14.86 5.80 27.45
C ASP A 231 16.32 6.30 27.49
N GLU A 232 17.05 6.12 26.38
CA GLU A 232 18.48 6.50 26.24
C GLU A 232 18.72 7.98 26.51
N LEU A 233 17.74 8.85 26.26
CA LEU A 233 17.84 10.27 26.59
C LEU A 233 17.72 10.52 28.11
N GLY A 234 16.95 9.71 28.81
CA GLY A 234 16.89 9.71 30.27
C GLY A 234 18.21 9.27 30.86
N ASP A 235 18.81 8.22 30.36
CA ASP A 235 20.10 7.73 30.86
C ASP A 235 21.24 8.72 30.56
N LEU A 236 21.24 9.33 29.37
CA LEU A 236 22.15 10.43 29.05
C LEU A 236 21.99 11.61 30.02
N SER A 237 20.74 11.98 30.35
CA SER A 237 20.45 13.09 31.27
C SER A 237 20.94 12.82 32.70
N LYS A 238 20.78 11.59 33.20
CA LYS A 238 21.31 11.14 34.47
C LYS A 238 22.84 11.18 34.49
N ALA A 239 23.49 10.66 33.43
CA ALA A 239 24.94 10.67 33.33
C ALA A 239 25.51 12.10 33.35
N ILE A 240 24.90 13.05 32.64
CA ILE A 240 25.32 14.46 32.64
C ILE A 240 25.11 15.08 34.03
N SER A 241 24.00 14.77 34.70
CA SER A 241 23.75 15.26 36.07
C SER A 241 24.79 14.74 37.08
N SER A 242 25.12 13.43 37.00
CA SER A 242 26.17 12.84 37.85
C SER A 242 27.56 13.44 37.55
N LEU A 243 27.89 13.71 36.33
CA LEU A 243 29.13 14.40 35.96
C LEU A 243 29.21 15.79 36.59
N GLN A 244 28.13 16.55 36.54
CA GLN A 244 28.05 17.86 37.14
C GLN A 244 28.26 17.78 38.67
N GLU A 245 27.59 16.87 39.39
CA GLU A 245 27.75 16.66 40.80
C GLU A 245 29.19 16.32 41.21
N GLU A 246 29.83 15.42 40.44
CA GLU A 246 31.25 15.06 40.72
C GLU A 246 32.20 16.23 40.47
N MET A 247 31.94 17.08 39.48
CA MET A 247 32.70 18.30 39.25
C MET A 247 32.51 19.28 40.40
N ILE A 248 31.31 19.48 40.89
CA ILE A 248 31.05 20.36 42.09
C ILE A 248 31.81 19.85 43.29
N LYS A 249 31.77 18.55 43.56
CA LYS A 249 32.53 17.94 44.70
C LYS A 249 34.01 18.12 44.53
N SER A 250 34.55 17.91 43.33
CA SER A 250 35.98 18.07 43.03
C SER A 250 36.44 19.52 43.28
N ILE A 251 35.67 20.48 42.79
CA ILE A 251 35.99 21.92 43.02
C ILE A 251 35.92 22.27 44.49
N ALA A 252 34.92 21.80 45.27
CA ALA A 252 34.80 21.99 46.68
C ALA A 252 36.01 21.41 47.45
N ASN A 253 36.43 20.20 47.09
CA ASN A 253 37.64 19.56 47.64
C ASN A 253 38.90 20.34 47.34
N ILE A 254 39.08 20.85 46.11
CA ILE A 254 40.23 21.67 45.71
C ILE A 254 40.23 22.99 46.55
N ALA A 255 39.10 23.62 46.68
CA ALA A 255 38.96 24.85 47.48
C ALA A 255 39.34 24.61 48.96
N GLY A 256 38.84 23.53 49.55
CA GLY A 256 39.16 23.14 50.94
C GLY A 256 40.65 22.80 51.11
N ASN A 257 41.27 22.09 50.15
CA ASN A 257 42.67 21.81 50.19
C ASN A 257 43.51 23.08 50.02
N ALA A 258 43.11 24.02 49.19
CA ALA A 258 43.78 25.30 48.98
C ALA A 258 43.74 26.13 50.28
N GLU A 259 42.63 26.15 51.04
CA GLU A 259 42.50 26.82 52.33
C GLU A 259 43.39 26.16 53.37
N ALA A 260 43.48 24.83 53.41
CA ALA A 260 44.36 24.10 54.34
C ALA A 260 45.84 24.40 54.01
N VAL A 261 46.21 24.48 52.75
CA VAL A 261 47.61 24.90 52.36
C VAL A 261 47.89 26.35 52.74
N LEU A 262 46.91 27.22 52.61
CA LEU A 262 47.06 28.63 53.04
C LEU A 262 47.27 28.73 54.55
N MET A 263 46.53 28.01 55.35
CA MET A 263 46.70 27.97 56.83
C MET A 263 48.06 27.38 57.23
N ALA A 264 48.47 26.25 56.64
CA ALA A 264 49.78 25.64 56.89
C ALA A 264 50.94 26.55 56.47
N SER A 265 50.80 27.30 55.37
CA SER A 265 51.78 28.30 54.95
C SER A 265 51.86 29.48 55.95
N GLY A 266 50.74 29.89 56.51
CA GLY A 266 50.70 30.92 57.58
C GLY A 266 51.43 30.47 58.84
N GLU A 267 51.15 29.26 59.36
CA GLU A 267 51.83 28.68 60.53
C GLU A 267 53.34 28.50 60.26
N LEU A 268 53.74 28.07 59.07
CA LEU A 268 55.16 27.97 58.72
C LEU A 268 55.80 29.31 58.69
N GLY A 269 55.11 30.35 58.20
CA GLY A 269 55.61 31.73 58.21
C GLY A 269 55.85 32.29 59.64
N GLU A 270 54.92 31.97 60.54
CA GLU A 270 55.03 32.35 61.97
C GLU A 270 56.20 31.60 62.65
N THR A 271 56.35 30.31 62.47
CA THR A 271 57.43 29.48 62.96
C THR A 271 58.76 29.95 62.44
N ALA A 272 58.87 30.37 61.19
CA ALA A 272 60.10 30.94 60.59
C ALA A 272 60.49 32.29 61.21
N ARG A 273 59.50 33.14 61.57
CA ARG A 273 59.73 34.41 62.30
C ARG A 273 60.20 34.16 63.72
N GLU A 274 59.57 33.24 64.44
CA GLU A 274 59.97 32.85 65.78
C GLU A 274 61.44 32.31 65.78
N THR A 275 61.74 31.45 64.84
CA THR A 275 63.10 30.88 64.64
C THR A 275 64.09 32.00 64.38
N THR A 276 63.73 32.95 63.51
CA THR A 276 64.65 34.13 63.22
C THR A 276 64.85 35.00 64.47
N THR A 277 63.80 35.18 65.26
CA THR A 277 63.91 35.97 66.52
C THR A 277 64.73 35.22 67.54
N SER A 278 64.60 33.93 67.67
CA SER A 278 65.38 33.12 68.61
C SER A 278 66.83 33.06 68.15
N MET A 279 67.12 32.99 66.86
CA MET A 279 68.53 33.08 66.34
C MET A 279 69.20 34.45 66.65
N ARG A 280 68.47 35.56 66.52
CA ARG A 280 68.95 36.89 66.91
C ARG A 280 69.24 36.98 68.36
N GLN A 281 68.41 36.37 69.21
CA GLN A 281 68.61 36.33 70.67
C GLN A 281 69.89 35.53 71.08
N VAL A 282 70.08 34.39 70.36
CA VAL A 282 71.30 33.59 70.56
C VAL A 282 72.57 34.36 70.07
N GLU A 283 72.51 35.07 68.96
CA GLU A 283 73.58 35.87 68.42
C GLU A 283 73.97 37.01 69.39
N GLY A 284 72.94 37.71 69.98
CA GLY A 284 73.18 38.74 70.94
C GLY A 284 73.61 38.26 72.38
N ALA A 285 73.56 36.92 72.61
CA ALA A 285 74.05 36.29 73.84
C ALA A 285 75.48 35.73 73.67
N ILE A 286 76.07 35.73 72.51
CA ILE A 286 77.40 35.25 72.17
C ILE A 286 78.37 36.42 72.08
N ASP A 287 77.93 37.67 71.80
CA ASP A 287 78.73 38.93 71.94
C ASP A 287 78.73 39.41 73.38
#